data_c45ef2de895252e8df091e638c767e01
#
_entry.id   c45ef2de895252e8df091e638c767e01
#
_cell.length_a   1.000
_cell.length_b   1.000
_cell.length_c   1.000
_cell.angle_alpha   90.00
_cell.angle_beta   90.00
_cell.angle_gamma   90.00
#
_symmetry.space_group_name_H-M   'P 1'
#
loop_
_entity.id
_entity.type
_entity.pdbx_description
1 polymer ?
#
loop_
_entity_poly.entity_id
_entity_poly.type
_entity_poly.pdbx_seq_one_letter_code
_entity_poly.pdbx_strand_id
1 'polypeptide(L)'
;MVIFVVFSFFCQHIRSLIVSLLSQKTLKKTATFSGVGLHNGKLAKVLVKPSEPNTGIVFKRVDLKSNNFVYPSFANVTNTLLNTTISNEHGVKVSTIEHLMGALFGLGIDNALVEINNEEVPILDGSAKEFIKTLISCGLEKSEVPIKIIKILKKIEYHHGEKSISIEPSKLSLDINFKLKFDDCLIGNQENKINVYGDDLXX
;
A
#
# COMPACT_ATOMS: atom_id res chain seq x y z
N MET A 1 9.97 0.89 -11.88
CA MET A 1 10.29 0.63 -10.47
C MET A 1 9.37 1.49 -9.61
N VAL A 2 8.39 0.86 -9.00
CA VAL A 2 7.44 1.58 -8.11
C VAL A 2 8.06 1.64 -6.72
N ILE A 3 8.32 2.84 -6.24
CA ILE A 3 8.85 3.04 -4.89
C ILE A 3 7.68 3.36 -3.96
N PHE A 4 7.26 2.39 -3.17
CA PHE A 4 6.34 2.63 -2.07
C PHE A 4 7.12 3.07 -0.85
N VAL A 5 6.89 4.30 -0.44
CA VAL A 5 7.46 4.78 0.81
C VAL A 5 6.42 4.52 1.91
N VAL A 6 6.57 3.40 2.60
CA VAL A 6 5.76 3.14 3.79
C VAL A 6 6.56 3.64 4.99
N PHE A 7 6.20 4.81 5.48
CA PHE A 7 6.82 5.36 6.69
C PHE A 7 6.03 4.91 7.92
N SER A 8 6.70 4.18 8.80
CA SER A 8 6.22 3.99 10.17
C SER A 8 7.25 4.61 11.10
N PHE A 9 6.95 5.79 11.63
CA PHE A 9 7.79 6.41 12.63
C PHE A 9 6.99 6.75 13.90
N PHE A 10 7.57 6.41 15.02
CA PHE A 10 7.13 6.84 16.33
C PHE A 10 7.43 8.34 16.50
N CYS A 11 6.42 9.16 16.69
CA CYS A 11 6.61 10.50 17.21
C CYS A 11 5.74 10.70 18.44
N GLN A 12 6.36 10.70 19.62
CA GLN A 12 5.69 11.13 20.84
C GLN A 12 5.76 12.65 20.94
N HIS A 13 4.64 13.24 21.32
CA HIS A 13 4.45 14.66 21.67
C HIS A 13 4.21 15.63 20.51
N ILE A 14 2.97 15.67 20.06
CA ILE A 14 2.36 16.95 19.68
C ILE A 14 0.96 16.97 20.27
N ARG A 15 0.76 17.85 21.24
CA ARG A 15 -0.56 18.10 21.80
C ARG A 15 -1.49 18.72 20.76
N SER A 16 -2.47 18.03 20.48
CA SER A 16 -3.84 18.20 20.08
C SER A 16 -4.39 19.62 19.94
N LEU A 17 -5.01 19.90 18.82
CA LEU A 17 -6.34 20.54 18.77
C LEU A 17 -7.03 20.41 17.40
N ILE A 18 -6.49 19.62 16.49
CA ILE A 18 -7.19 19.28 15.24
C ILE A 18 -7.18 17.75 15.10
N VAL A 19 -7.58 17.10 16.17
CA VAL A 19 -7.64 15.64 16.19
C VAL A 19 -9.08 15.24 16.31
N SER A 20 -9.80 15.13 15.24
CA SER A 20 -11.05 14.35 15.36
C SER A 20 -11.83 14.16 14.07
N LEU A 21 -11.37 14.73 12.97
CA LEU A 21 -12.19 14.62 11.76
C LEU A 21 -11.87 13.39 10.90
N LEU A 22 -10.71 12.77 11.13
CA LEU A 22 -10.30 11.61 10.32
C LEU A 22 -10.16 10.37 11.20
N SER A 23 -11.17 9.52 11.12
CA SER A 23 -11.20 8.23 11.83
C SER A 23 -10.63 7.11 10.96
N GLN A 24 -10.03 6.12 11.61
CA GLN A 24 -9.57 4.91 10.94
C GLN A 24 -10.76 4.18 10.30
N LYS A 25 -10.49 3.57 9.15
CA LYS A 25 -11.49 2.82 8.39
C LYS A 25 -11.07 1.38 8.18
N THR A 26 -12.09 0.54 8.06
CA THR A 26 -11.95 -0.84 7.60
C THR A 26 -13.06 -1.12 6.58
N LEU A 27 -13.14 -2.34 6.09
CA LEU A 27 -14.23 -2.79 5.20
C LEU A 27 -15.46 -3.19 6.02
N LYS A 28 -16.66 -3.03 5.45
CA LYS A 28 -17.89 -3.59 6.04
C LYS A 28 -18.03 -5.09 5.74
N LYS A 29 -17.53 -5.53 4.58
CA LYS A 29 -17.64 -6.93 4.12
C LYS A 29 -16.30 -7.35 3.52
N THR A 30 -16.08 -8.66 3.50
CA THR A 30 -14.88 -9.23 2.89
C THR A 30 -14.88 -9.00 1.37
N ALA A 31 -13.80 -8.44 0.85
CA ALA A 31 -13.54 -8.37 -0.58
C ALA A 31 -12.77 -9.62 -1.04
N THR A 32 -13.13 -10.16 -2.19
CA THR A 32 -12.49 -11.36 -2.74
C THR A 32 -11.89 -11.06 -4.11
N PHE A 33 -10.64 -11.49 -4.29
CA PHE A 33 -9.93 -11.37 -5.56
C PHE A 33 -9.36 -12.75 -5.94
N SER A 34 -9.33 -13.04 -7.23
CA SER A 34 -8.74 -14.28 -7.74
C SER A 34 -8.11 -14.00 -9.10
N GLY A 35 -6.92 -14.52 -9.32
CA GLY A 35 -6.18 -14.32 -10.55
C GLY A 35 -4.79 -14.92 -10.44
N VAL A 36 -3.98 -14.73 -11.47
CA VAL A 36 -2.63 -15.28 -11.51
C VAL A 36 -1.61 -14.23 -11.03
N GLY A 37 -0.55 -14.71 -10.39
CA GLY A 37 0.61 -13.88 -10.07
C GLY A 37 1.39 -13.55 -11.35
N LEU A 38 1.88 -12.31 -11.44
CA LEU A 38 2.61 -11.84 -12.62
C LEU A 38 3.94 -12.59 -12.82
N HIS A 39 4.63 -12.85 -11.73
CA HIS A 39 5.98 -13.42 -11.78
C HIS A 39 5.97 -14.94 -11.64
N ASN A 40 5.12 -15.49 -10.77
CA ASN A 40 5.10 -16.93 -10.52
C ASN A 40 4.09 -17.69 -11.38
N GLY A 41 3.15 -16.99 -12.05
CA GLY A 41 2.14 -17.60 -12.91
C GLY A 41 1.12 -18.48 -12.21
N LYS A 42 1.11 -18.51 -10.88
CA LYS A 42 0.24 -19.40 -10.10
C LYS A 42 -1.06 -18.69 -9.74
N LEU A 43 -2.14 -19.45 -9.72
CA LEU A 43 -3.44 -18.94 -9.30
C LEU A 43 -3.40 -18.61 -7.80
N ALA A 44 -3.82 -17.39 -7.46
CA ALA A 44 -3.93 -16.95 -6.09
C ALA A 44 -5.33 -16.42 -5.80
N LYS A 45 -5.80 -16.71 -4.60
CA LYS A 45 -7.05 -16.15 -4.07
C LYS A 45 -6.70 -15.28 -2.86
N VAL A 46 -7.22 -14.05 -2.86
CA VAL A 46 -7.02 -13.07 -1.80
C VAL A 46 -8.37 -12.69 -1.20
N LEU A 47 -8.45 -12.71 0.13
CA LEU A 47 -9.60 -12.22 0.89
C LEU A 47 -9.13 -11.03 1.73
N VAL A 48 -9.67 -9.85 1.47
CA VAL A 48 -9.43 -8.67 2.29
C VAL A 48 -10.60 -8.54 3.26
N LYS A 49 -10.34 -8.81 4.53
CA LYS A 49 -11.34 -8.88 5.59
C LYS A 49 -11.31 -7.64 6.46
N PRO A 50 -12.46 -7.23 7.03
CA PRO A 50 -12.46 -6.21 8.09
C PRO A 50 -11.51 -6.57 9.23
N SER A 51 -10.97 -5.56 9.88
CA SER A 51 -10.08 -5.75 11.02
C SER A 51 -10.30 -4.62 12.05
N GLU A 52 -9.98 -4.92 13.31
CA GLU A 52 -10.15 -3.97 14.41
C GLU A 52 -9.24 -2.75 14.25
N PRO A 53 -9.63 -1.59 14.79
CA PRO A 53 -8.79 -0.40 14.77
C PRO A 53 -7.40 -0.67 15.38
N ASN A 54 -6.40 0.01 14.85
CA ASN A 54 -4.99 -0.10 15.23
C ASN A 54 -4.30 -1.42 14.84
N THR A 55 -4.98 -2.32 14.10
CA THR A 55 -4.31 -3.53 13.58
C THR A 55 -3.42 -3.22 12.38
N GLY A 56 -3.75 -2.18 11.63
CA GLY A 56 -3.06 -1.92 10.35
C GLY A 56 -3.45 -2.94 9.29
N ILE A 57 -2.70 -2.94 8.20
CA ILE A 57 -2.84 -3.97 7.16
C ILE A 57 -1.94 -5.14 7.54
N VAL A 58 -2.50 -6.35 7.55
CA VAL A 58 -1.74 -7.56 7.92
C VAL A 58 -1.99 -8.62 6.86
N PHE A 59 -0.93 -9.20 6.31
CA PHE A 59 -1.05 -10.34 5.39
C PHE A 59 -0.96 -11.65 6.16
N LYS A 60 -1.75 -12.65 5.72
CA LYS A 60 -1.74 -13.99 6.30
C LYS A 60 -1.72 -15.03 5.16
N ARG A 61 -0.67 -15.84 5.11
CA ARG A 61 -0.52 -16.95 4.19
C ARG A 61 -1.34 -18.14 4.69
N VAL A 62 -2.54 -18.31 4.13
CA VAL A 62 -3.47 -19.36 4.60
C VAL A 62 -3.13 -20.75 4.05
N ASP A 63 -2.21 -20.83 3.10
CA ASP A 63 -1.65 -22.09 2.62
C ASP A 63 -0.58 -22.67 3.55
N LEU A 64 -0.15 -21.90 4.56
CA LEU A 64 0.87 -22.30 5.54
C LEU A 64 0.22 -22.51 6.92
N LYS A 65 0.71 -23.49 7.66
CA LYS A 65 0.14 -23.85 8.98
C LYS A 65 0.63 -22.96 10.13
N SER A 66 1.85 -22.43 10.03
CA SER A 66 2.46 -21.66 11.11
C SER A 66 3.32 -20.53 10.54
N ASN A 67 3.69 -19.57 11.40
CA ASN A 67 4.56 -18.43 11.08
C ASN A 67 4.07 -17.64 9.85
N ASN A 68 2.78 -17.63 9.62
CA ASN A 68 2.16 -17.27 8.35
C ASN A 68 1.69 -15.82 8.28
N PHE A 69 1.97 -15.00 9.28
CA PHE A 69 1.66 -13.57 9.28
C PHE A 69 2.85 -12.78 8.74
N VAL A 70 2.58 -11.84 7.84
CA VAL A 70 3.59 -10.95 7.24
C VAL A 70 3.06 -9.52 7.32
N TYR A 71 3.84 -8.63 7.94
CA TYR A 71 3.45 -7.24 8.18
C TYR A 71 4.10 -6.33 7.14
N PRO A 72 3.35 -5.51 6.40
CA PRO A 72 3.91 -4.61 5.37
C PRO A 72 4.54 -3.38 6.02
N SER A 73 5.71 -3.58 6.57
CA SER A 73 6.58 -2.54 7.12
C SER A 73 7.78 -2.36 6.18
N PHE A 74 8.33 -1.15 6.11
CA PHE A 74 9.54 -0.89 5.33
C PHE A 74 10.70 -1.83 5.74
N ALA A 75 10.78 -2.17 7.05
CA ALA A 75 11.80 -3.06 7.57
C ALA A 75 11.66 -4.51 7.06
N ASN A 76 10.47 -4.87 6.60
CA ASN A 76 10.16 -6.22 6.13
C ASN A 76 10.23 -6.33 4.60
N VAL A 77 10.60 -5.25 3.90
CA VAL A 77 10.77 -5.28 2.44
C VAL A 77 12.08 -6.00 2.12
N THR A 78 11.97 -7.12 1.41
CA THR A 78 13.12 -7.99 1.10
C THR A 78 13.47 -8.03 -0.39
N ASN A 79 12.59 -7.56 -1.25
CA ASN A 79 12.89 -7.44 -2.69
C ASN A 79 12.11 -6.28 -3.30
N THR A 80 12.79 -5.50 -4.15
CA THR A 80 12.20 -4.38 -4.90
C THR A 80 12.63 -4.39 -6.36
N LEU A 81 13.16 -5.50 -6.87
CA LEU A 81 13.75 -5.52 -8.22
C LEU A 81 12.67 -5.30 -9.30
N LEU A 82 11.62 -6.07 -9.29
CA LEU A 82 10.51 -5.97 -10.26
C LEU A 82 9.13 -5.89 -9.58
N ASN A 83 9.10 -6.04 -8.26
CA ASN A 83 7.89 -5.93 -7.46
C ASN A 83 8.26 -5.58 -6.03
N THR A 84 7.27 -5.31 -5.19
CA THR A 84 7.49 -5.15 -3.77
C THR A 84 7.17 -6.47 -3.07
N THR A 85 8.21 -7.07 -2.46
CA THR A 85 8.08 -8.29 -1.66
C THR A 85 8.38 -7.97 -0.20
N ILE A 86 7.51 -8.43 0.68
CA ILE A 86 7.70 -8.36 2.14
C ILE A 86 7.86 -9.78 2.68
N SER A 87 8.67 -9.90 3.75
CA SER A 87 8.91 -11.18 4.42
C SER A 87 8.93 -11.01 5.93
N ASN A 88 8.57 -12.06 6.64
CA ASN A 88 8.74 -12.11 8.09
C ASN A 88 10.10 -12.76 8.45
N GLU A 89 10.40 -12.84 9.75
CA GLU A 89 11.66 -13.41 10.26
C GLU A 89 11.84 -14.90 9.96
N HIS A 90 10.77 -15.58 9.58
CA HIS A 90 10.81 -17.00 9.20
C HIS A 90 10.94 -17.21 7.70
N GLY A 91 11.13 -16.13 6.93
CA GLY A 91 11.25 -16.20 5.47
C GLY A 91 9.94 -16.40 4.72
N VAL A 92 8.79 -16.33 5.42
CA VAL A 92 7.48 -16.37 4.76
C VAL A 92 7.25 -15.03 4.08
N LYS A 93 6.92 -15.06 2.80
CA LYS A 93 6.86 -13.85 1.97
C LYS A 93 5.51 -13.68 1.28
N VAL A 94 5.21 -12.42 0.98
CA VAL A 94 4.13 -12.00 0.09
C VAL A 94 4.70 -10.99 -0.90
N SER A 95 4.48 -11.20 -2.18
CA SER A 95 5.04 -10.38 -3.26
C SER A 95 3.96 -9.69 -4.09
N THR A 96 4.39 -8.70 -4.88
CA THR A 96 3.54 -7.91 -5.77
C THR A 96 2.38 -7.26 -5.01
N ILE A 97 2.72 -6.68 -3.84
CA ILE A 97 1.71 -6.08 -2.94
C ILE A 97 1.32 -4.66 -3.34
N GLU A 98 2.09 -4.00 -4.22
CA GLU A 98 2.00 -2.56 -4.50
C GLU A 98 0.63 -2.11 -4.97
N HIS A 99 -0.02 -2.85 -5.89
CA HIS A 99 -1.32 -2.45 -6.45
C HIS A 99 -2.42 -2.51 -5.40
N LEU A 100 -2.43 -3.60 -4.61
CA LEU A 100 -3.40 -3.75 -3.51
C LEU A 100 -3.15 -2.71 -2.41
N MET A 101 -1.88 -2.51 -2.00
CA MET A 101 -1.54 -1.52 -0.98
C MET A 101 -1.89 -0.09 -1.44
N GLY A 102 -1.66 0.21 -2.73
CA GLY A 102 -2.05 1.48 -3.33
C GLY A 102 -3.57 1.70 -3.28
N ALA A 103 -4.34 0.64 -3.59
CA ALA A 103 -5.81 0.69 -3.52
C ALA A 103 -6.31 0.92 -2.09
N LEU A 104 -5.76 0.18 -1.13
CA LEU A 104 -6.12 0.33 0.29
C LEU A 104 -5.80 1.73 0.79
N PHE A 105 -4.60 2.23 0.49
CA PHE A 105 -4.17 3.57 0.87
C PHE A 105 -5.07 4.66 0.24
N GLY A 106 -5.32 4.56 -1.08
CA GLY A 106 -6.14 5.54 -1.80
C GLY A 106 -7.57 5.63 -1.26
N LEU A 107 -8.12 4.52 -0.79
CA LEU A 107 -9.47 4.49 -0.19
C LEU A 107 -9.45 4.86 1.30
N GLY A 108 -8.28 5.03 1.88
CA GLY A 108 -8.12 5.33 3.30
C GLY A 108 -8.50 4.14 4.19
N ILE A 109 -8.24 2.92 3.74
CA ILE A 109 -8.48 1.71 4.55
C ILE A 109 -7.24 1.51 5.42
N ASP A 110 -7.40 1.75 6.71
CA ASP A 110 -6.31 1.70 7.69
C ASP A 110 -6.10 0.30 8.25
N ASN A 111 -7.15 -0.50 8.33
CA ASN A 111 -7.13 -1.79 9.03
C ASN A 111 -7.77 -2.88 8.16
N ALA A 112 -7.03 -3.93 7.86
CA ALA A 112 -7.55 -5.09 7.13
C ALA A 112 -6.66 -6.31 7.30
N LEU A 113 -7.29 -7.47 7.41
CA LEU A 113 -6.59 -8.76 7.35
C LEU A 113 -6.67 -9.28 5.89
N VAL A 114 -5.52 -9.42 5.27
CA VAL A 114 -5.39 -9.87 3.88
C VAL A 114 -4.95 -11.35 3.88
N GLU A 115 -5.90 -12.26 3.73
CA GLU A 115 -5.60 -13.68 3.61
C GLU A 115 -5.27 -14.01 2.16
N ILE A 116 -4.20 -14.76 1.94
CA ILE A 116 -3.76 -15.16 0.62
C ILE A 116 -3.28 -16.62 0.65
N ASN A 117 -3.69 -17.40 -0.36
CA ASN A 117 -3.36 -18.84 -0.44
C ASN A 117 -2.13 -19.12 -1.32
N ASN A 118 -1.32 -18.11 -1.60
CA ASN A 118 -0.09 -18.23 -2.40
C ASN A 118 0.85 -17.10 -2.00
N GLU A 119 2.08 -17.10 -2.50
CA GLU A 119 3.07 -16.08 -2.14
C GLU A 119 2.94 -14.77 -2.95
N GLU A 120 2.15 -14.74 -4.00
CA GLU A 120 2.04 -13.54 -4.87
C GLU A 120 0.61 -13.08 -4.99
N VAL A 121 0.38 -11.77 -4.78
CA VAL A 121 -0.92 -11.13 -4.99
C VAL A 121 -1.26 -11.18 -6.49
N PRO A 122 -2.49 -11.54 -6.89
CA PRO A 122 -2.84 -11.61 -8.31
C PRO A 122 -2.71 -10.25 -8.97
N ILE A 123 -2.18 -10.24 -10.18
CA ILE A 123 -1.92 -8.99 -10.92
C ILE A 123 -3.20 -8.35 -11.47
N LEU A 124 -4.24 -9.11 -11.65
CA LEU A 124 -5.52 -8.69 -12.24
C LEU A 124 -5.30 -8.01 -13.62
N ASP A 125 -5.72 -6.75 -13.75
CA ASP A 125 -5.55 -5.97 -14.99
C ASP A 125 -4.22 -5.18 -15.04
N GLY A 126 -3.36 -5.37 -14.04
CA GLY A 126 -2.08 -4.66 -13.95
C GLY A 126 -2.18 -3.27 -13.33
N SER A 127 -3.34 -2.91 -12.79
CA SER A 127 -3.56 -1.62 -12.14
C SER A 127 -4.21 -1.80 -10.77
N ALA A 128 -4.42 -0.70 -10.04
CA ALA A 128 -5.18 -0.70 -8.79
C ALA A 128 -6.69 -0.66 -9.01
N LYS A 129 -7.16 -0.45 -10.24
CA LYS A 129 -8.56 -0.17 -10.58
C LYS A 129 -9.53 -1.26 -10.13
N GLU A 130 -9.22 -2.53 -10.45
CA GLU A 130 -10.09 -3.65 -10.10
C GLU A 130 -10.12 -3.87 -8.57
N PHE A 131 -8.98 -3.62 -7.89
CA PHE A 131 -8.95 -3.64 -6.43
C PHE A 131 -9.86 -2.56 -5.85
N ILE A 132 -9.73 -1.31 -6.31
CA ILE A 132 -10.53 -0.17 -5.85
C ILE A 132 -12.02 -0.44 -6.03
N LYS A 133 -12.42 -0.86 -7.23
CA LYS A 133 -13.81 -1.14 -7.59
C LYS A 133 -14.45 -2.16 -6.64
N THR A 134 -13.74 -3.26 -6.38
CA THR A 134 -14.23 -4.31 -5.51
C THR A 134 -14.27 -3.86 -4.04
N LEU A 135 -13.22 -3.17 -3.57
CA LEU A 135 -13.17 -2.68 -2.20
C LEU A 135 -14.31 -1.67 -1.91
N ILE A 136 -14.58 -0.75 -2.86
CA ILE A 136 -15.70 0.20 -2.73
C ILE A 136 -17.04 -0.55 -2.62
N SER A 137 -17.23 -1.59 -3.44
CA SER A 137 -18.49 -2.36 -3.43
C SER A 137 -18.75 -3.08 -2.11
N CYS A 138 -17.68 -3.36 -1.36
CA CYS A 138 -17.80 -3.99 -0.03
C CYS A 138 -18.19 -3.00 1.06
N GLY A 139 -18.10 -1.71 0.78
CA GLY A 139 -18.43 -0.64 1.73
C GLY A 139 -17.32 -0.43 2.76
N LEU A 140 -17.23 0.79 3.27
CA LEU A 140 -16.26 1.17 4.28
C LEU A 140 -16.95 1.48 5.61
N GLU A 141 -16.30 1.13 6.69
CA GLU A 141 -16.76 1.39 8.06
C GLU A 141 -15.74 2.24 8.79
N LYS A 142 -16.20 3.31 9.41
CA LYS A 142 -15.36 4.19 10.24
C LYS A 142 -15.40 3.73 11.70
N SER A 143 -14.27 3.81 12.36
CA SER A 143 -14.16 3.60 13.79
C SER A 143 -14.20 4.94 14.54
N GLU A 144 -14.21 4.88 15.87
CA GLU A 144 -14.03 6.06 16.73
C GLU A 144 -12.55 6.41 16.94
N VAL A 145 -11.62 5.58 16.46
CA VAL A 145 -10.19 5.76 16.67
C VAL A 145 -9.63 6.67 15.59
N PRO A 146 -8.88 7.74 15.95
CA PRO A 146 -8.30 8.64 14.95
C PRO A 146 -7.18 7.98 14.15
N ILE A 147 -7.00 8.44 12.91
CA ILE A 147 -5.85 8.01 12.10
C ILE A 147 -4.54 8.52 12.69
N LYS A 148 -3.46 7.83 12.36
CA LYS A 148 -2.09 8.27 12.67
C LYS A 148 -1.56 9.05 11.48
N ILE A 149 -1.06 10.26 11.73
CA ILE A 149 -0.56 11.16 10.69
C ILE A 149 0.95 11.31 10.82
N ILE A 150 1.65 11.15 9.72
CA ILE A 150 3.07 11.47 9.63
C ILE A 150 3.19 12.86 9.01
N LYS A 151 3.75 13.81 9.79
CA LYS A 151 3.98 15.16 9.32
C LYS A 151 5.44 15.33 8.92
N ILE A 152 5.66 15.71 7.69
CA ILE A 152 7.01 15.98 7.17
C ILE A 152 7.38 17.40 7.57
N LEU A 153 8.50 17.57 8.28
CA LEU A 153 8.92 18.86 8.83
C LEU A 153 9.98 19.57 7.99
N LYS A 154 10.73 18.81 7.18
CA LYS A 154 11.76 19.38 6.29
C LYS A 154 11.89 18.51 5.05
N LYS A 155 12.48 19.06 4.00
CA LYS A 155 12.78 18.30 2.79
C LYS A 155 13.84 17.23 3.12
N ILE A 156 13.61 16.03 2.62
CA ILE A 156 14.54 14.90 2.70
C ILE A 156 14.71 14.36 1.28
N GLU A 157 15.95 14.08 0.91
CA GLU A 157 16.27 13.52 -0.41
C GLU A 157 17.18 12.31 -0.24
N TYR A 158 16.99 11.33 -1.10
CA TYR A 158 17.84 10.16 -1.19
C TYR A 158 18.17 9.87 -2.65
N HIS A 159 19.43 9.58 -2.93
CA HIS A 159 19.92 9.28 -4.28
C HIS A 159 20.60 7.90 -4.28
N HIS A 160 20.38 7.15 -5.35
CA HIS A 160 21.06 5.88 -5.59
C HIS A 160 21.34 5.75 -7.09
N GLY A 161 22.58 6.05 -7.49
CA GLY A 161 22.94 6.19 -8.89
C GLY A 161 22.12 7.31 -9.54
N GLU A 162 21.49 7.01 -10.66
CA GLU A 162 20.63 7.97 -11.38
C GLU A 162 19.21 8.08 -10.80
N LYS A 163 18.89 7.26 -9.80
CA LYS A 163 17.57 7.25 -9.19
C LYS A 163 17.54 8.16 -7.97
N SER A 164 16.46 8.87 -7.79
CA SER A 164 16.28 9.70 -6.60
C SER A 164 14.84 9.68 -6.11
N ILE A 165 14.69 9.95 -4.84
CA ILE A 165 13.39 10.18 -4.23
C ILE A 165 13.52 11.34 -3.26
N SER A 166 12.52 12.20 -3.22
CA SER A 166 12.47 13.28 -2.24
C SER A 166 11.07 13.37 -1.64
N ILE A 167 11.02 13.85 -0.40
CA ILE A 167 9.77 14.16 0.27
C ILE A 167 9.95 15.54 0.94
N GLU A 168 8.93 16.38 0.84
CA GLU A 168 8.98 17.71 1.40
C GLU A 168 7.63 18.10 2.04
N PRO A 169 7.63 19.08 2.93
CA PRO A 169 6.39 19.53 3.56
C PRO A 169 5.37 20.03 2.53
N SER A 170 4.12 19.63 2.70
CA SER A 170 2.98 20.17 1.97
C SER A 170 1.95 20.68 2.97
N LYS A 171 1.00 21.49 2.52
CA LYS A 171 0.01 22.09 3.45
C LYS A 171 -1.04 21.09 3.90
N LEU A 172 -1.83 20.55 2.99
CA LEU A 172 -2.96 19.67 3.32
C LEU A 172 -3.13 18.53 2.32
N SER A 173 -2.11 18.25 1.51
CA SER A 173 -2.25 17.26 0.45
C SER A 173 -1.05 16.30 0.46
N LEU A 174 -1.26 15.15 -0.14
CA LEU A 174 -0.18 14.28 -0.59
C LEU A 174 -0.11 14.41 -2.11
N ASP A 175 0.86 15.18 -2.57
CA ASP A 175 1.13 15.38 -3.99
C ASP A 175 2.29 14.47 -4.39
N ILE A 176 2.07 13.65 -5.40
CA ILE A 176 3.08 12.72 -5.90
C ILE A 176 3.47 13.15 -7.31
N ASN A 177 4.75 13.41 -7.53
CA ASN A 177 5.31 13.63 -8.85
C ASN A 177 6.23 12.45 -9.18
N PHE A 178 5.88 11.70 -10.19
CA PHE A 178 6.58 10.50 -10.58
C PHE A 178 7.14 10.66 -11.98
N LYS A 179 8.45 10.44 -12.11
CA LYS A 179 9.14 10.53 -13.40
C LYS A 179 9.86 9.22 -13.69
N LEU A 180 9.71 8.76 -14.91
CA LEU A 180 10.41 7.60 -15.44
C LEU A 180 11.25 8.04 -16.63
N LYS A 181 12.46 7.51 -16.71
CA LYS A 181 13.33 7.66 -17.87
C LYS A 181 13.79 6.29 -18.31
N PHE A 182 13.53 5.98 -19.56
CA PHE A 182 14.01 4.75 -20.18
C PHE A 182 14.88 5.13 -21.40
N ASP A 183 15.92 4.36 -21.62
CA ASP A 183 16.78 4.54 -22.79
C ASP A 183 16.09 4.10 -24.08
N ASP A 184 15.08 3.23 -23.97
CA ASP A 184 14.27 2.81 -25.10
C ASP A 184 13.44 3.99 -25.64
N CYS A 185 13.61 4.31 -26.90
CA CYS A 185 12.97 5.48 -27.53
C CYS A 185 11.44 5.36 -27.63
N LEU A 186 10.88 4.13 -27.61
CA LEU A 186 9.44 3.93 -27.65
C LEU A 186 8.79 4.23 -26.29
N ILE A 187 9.52 4.02 -25.19
CA ILE A 187 9.06 4.31 -23.85
C ILE A 187 9.43 5.74 -23.45
N GLY A 188 10.70 6.10 -23.63
CA GLY A 188 11.22 7.44 -23.40
C GLY A 188 11.02 7.95 -21.98
N ASN A 189 10.72 9.25 -21.89
CA ASN A 189 10.49 9.94 -20.63
C ASN A 189 8.99 10.02 -20.36
N GLN A 190 8.59 9.66 -19.16
CA GLN A 190 7.20 9.77 -18.71
C GLN A 190 7.16 10.50 -17.37
N GLU A 191 6.18 11.37 -17.22
CA GLU A 191 5.94 12.09 -15.97
C GLU A 191 4.45 12.07 -15.65
N ASN A 192 4.11 11.82 -14.39
CA ASN A 192 2.74 11.92 -13.90
C ASN A 192 2.71 12.61 -12.55
N LYS A 193 1.70 13.46 -12.35
CA LYS A 193 1.47 14.18 -11.10
C LYS A 193 0.08 13.82 -10.59
N ILE A 194 0.02 13.43 -9.34
CA ILE A 194 -1.23 12.98 -8.70
C ILE A 194 -1.40 13.73 -7.39
N ASN A 195 -2.61 14.23 -7.13
CA ASN A 195 -3.03 14.68 -5.81
C ASN A 195 -3.92 13.60 -5.20
N VAL A 196 -3.44 12.94 -4.16
CA VAL A 196 -4.11 11.75 -3.61
C VAL A 196 -5.48 12.08 -2.99
N TYR A 197 -5.67 13.30 -2.50
CA TYR A 197 -6.94 13.71 -1.88
C TYR A 197 -7.82 14.56 -2.81
N GLY A 198 -7.42 14.69 -4.06
CA GLY A 198 -8.21 15.34 -5.11
C GLY A 198 -9.04 14.34 -5.92
N ASP A 199 -9.46 14.75 -7.09
CA ASP A 199 -10.30 13.95 -7.98
C ASP A 199 -9.50 12.90 -8.79
N ASP A 200 -8.20 12.79 -8.55
CA ASP A 200 -7.28 11.99 -9.36
C ASP A 200 -7.25 10.49 -8.99
N LEU A 201 -7.90 10.12 -7.92
CA LEU A 201 -7.90 8.70 -7.48
C LEU A 201 -8.61 7.76 -8.45
N UNK A 202 -9.29 8.29 -9.13
CA UNK A 202 -10.06 7.56 -10.08
C UNK A 202 -9.38 7.26 -11.36
N UNK A 203 -8.54 7.92 -11.40
CA UNK A 203 -7.71 7.84 -12.56
C UNK A 203 -6.78 6.84 -12.56
#